data_9350ac3fa074b6e8519ad55a8163c196
#
_entry.id   9350ac3fa074b6e8519ad55a8163c196
#
_cell.length_a   1.000
_cell.length_b   1.000
_cell.length_c   1.000
_cell.angle_alpha   90.00
_cell.angle_beta   90.00
_cell.angle_gamma   90.00
#
_symmetry.space_group_name_H-M   'P 1'
#
loop_
_entity.id
_entity.type
_entity.pdbx_description
1 polymer ?
#
loop_
_entity_poly.entity_id
_entity_poly.type
_entity_poly.pdbx_seq_one_letter_code
_entity_poly.pdbx_strand_id
1 'polypeptide(L)'
;MNKELIMNPNQLVAFLEKPCAEFTKEDIKRYIQQNGIRMVNFMYPAGDGRLKTLNFVINNQAYLDAILTCGERVDGSSLFPFIEAGSSDLYVIPRFQTAFLDPFAEIPTLSMLCSFFNKDGEPLESSPEHTLHKACKAFNEVTGMEFQAMGELEYYVIAPDTNMFEATDQKGYHESAPYAKFNDFRTQCMAYIAQAGGEIKYGHSEVGNFTLNGMIYEQNEIEFLPVNAEDAADQLMIAKWIIRNLAYKHGYNITFAPKITTGKAGSGLHIHMRIMKDGQNQMLKEGVLSETARKAIAGMMELAPSITAFGNTNPTSYFRLVPHQEAPTNICWGDRNRSVLVRVPLGWAAKTDMCMTANPLETESHYDTTQKQTVEMRSPDGSADLYQLIAGLAVACRHGFEIENALDIAEKTYVNVNIHQKENADKLKALAQLPDSCAASATCLQQQREIFQKHNVFSPTMIDGIISKLTSYNDLTLRNDLKDNPEGMLALVNKYFHCG
;
A
#
# COMPACT_ATOMS: atom_id res chain seq x y z
N MET A 1 9.71 -24.92 -22.13
CA MET A 1 9.32 -24.57 -20.76
C MET A 1 10.08 -23.31 -20.37
N ASN A 2 9.39 -22.19 -20.12
CA ASN A 2 10.03 -20.94 -19.72
C ASN A 2 10.52 -21.09 -18.26
N LYS A 3 11.84 -21.07 -18.04
CA LYS A 3 12.43 -21.31 -16.72
C LYS A 3 11.98 -20.27 -15.66
N GLU A 4 11.68 -19.05 -16.07
CA GLU A 4 11.19 -18.00 -15.18
C GLU A 4 9.79 -18.32 -14.63
N LEU A 5 8.87 -18.83 -15.47
CA LEU A 5 7.54 -19.21 -15.03
C LEU A 5 7.54 -20.40 -14.05
N ILE A 6 8.52 -21.31 -14.18
CA ILE A 6 8.66 -22.44 -13.25
C ILE A 6 9.15 -22.00 -11.87
N MET A 7 9.96 -20.94 -11.81
CA MET A 7 10.45 -20.39 -10.54
C MET A 7 9.42 -19.47 -9.86
N ASN A 8 8.31 -19.16 -10.54
CA ASN A 8 7.28 -18.31 -9.96
C ASN A 8 6.62 -19.01 -8.76
N PRO A 9 6.51 -18.35 -7.59
CA PRO A 9 5.92 -18.96 -6.39
C PRO A 9 4.44 -19.29 -6.53
N ASN A 10 3.70 -18.59 -7.41
CA ASN A 10 2.29 -18.89 -7.66
C ASN A 10 2.15 -20.21 -8.43
N GLN A 11 1.52 -21.19 -7.78
CA GLN A 11 1.37 -22.53 -8.35
C GLN A 11 0.55 -22.57 -9.64
N LEU A 12 -0.39 -21.61 -9.83
CA LEU A 12 -1.15 -21.52 -11.08
C LEU A 12 -0.24 -21.10 -12.24
N VAL A 13 0.66 -20.15 -12.02
CA VAL A 13 1.63 -19.70 -13.04
C VAL A 13 2.51 -20.85 -13.47
N ALA A 14 3.06 -21.60 -12.51
CA ALA A 14 3.92 -22.76 -12.79
C ALA A 14 3.16 -23.87 -13.53
N PHE A 15 1.92 -24.15 -13.13
CA PHE A 15 1.10 -25.20 -13.73
C PHE A 15 0.57 -24.82 -15.12
N LEU A 16 0.13 -23.58 -15.30
CA LEU A 16 -0.45 -23.10 -16.56
C LEU A 16 0.63 -22.70 -17.57
N GLU A 17 1.88 -22.54 -17.12
CA GLU A 17 3.03 -22.07 -17.91
C GLU A 17 2.78 -20.71 -18.59
N LYS A 18 2.06 -19.82 -17.91
CA LYS A 18 1.76 -18.46 -18.40
C LYS A 18 1.62 -17.46 -17.24
N PRO A 19 1.90 -16.17 -17.49
CA PRO A 19 1.79 -15.13 -16.46
C PRO A 19 0.33 -14.92 -16.02
N CYS A 20 0.13 -14.47 -14.77
CA CYS A 20 -1.20 -14.23 -14.21
C CYS A 20 -2.10 -13.32 -15.08
N ALA A 21 -1.52 -12.28 -15.67
CA ALA A 21 -2.23 -11.33 -16.53
C ALA A 21 -2.92 -11.97 -17.76
N GLU A 22 -2.51 -13.18 -18.13
CA GLU A 22 -3.07 -13.94 -19.26
C GLU A 22 -4.08 -15.00 -18.84
N PHE A 23 -4.41 -15.14 -17.55
CA PHE A 23 -5.36 -16.17 -17.08
C PHE A 23 -6.75 -15.91 -17.62
N THR A 24 -7.34 -16.97 -18.15
CA THR A 24 -8.72 -17.00 -18.67
C THR A 24 -9.61 -17.87 -17.78
N LYS A 25 -10.91 -17.77 -17.95
CA LYS A 25 -11.88 -18.66 -17.28
C LYS A 25 -11.56 -20.14 -17.51
N GLU A 26 -11.17 -20.51 -18.71
CA GLU A 26 -10.84 -21.91 -19.04
C GLU A 26 -9.56 -22.38 -18.34
N ASP A 27 -8.59 -21.47 -18.12
CA ASP A 27 -7.39 -21.80 -17.33
C ASP A 27 -7.74 -22.08 -15.87
N ILE A 28 -8.60 -21.25 -15.28
CA ILE A 28 -9.10 -21.44 -13.91
C ILE A 28 -9.85 -22.78 -13.80
N LYS A 29 -10.75 -23.08 -14.72
CA LYS A 29 -11.48 -24.36 -14.75
C LYS A 29 -10.51 -25.55 -14.89
N ARG A 30 -9.54 -25.45 -15.80
CA ARG A 30 -8.51 -26.48 -15.99
C ARG A 30 -7.71 -26.72 -14.71
N TYR A 31 -7.25 -25.65 -14.06
CA TYR A 31 -6.53 -25.76 -12.80
C TYR A 31 -7.36 -26.45 -11.71
N ILE A 32 -8.61 -26.01 -11.51
CA ILE A 32 -9.55 -26.58 -10.53
C ILE A 32 -9.73 -28.08 -10.74
N GLN A 33 -9.99 -28.48 -11.99
CA GLN A 33 -10.27 -29.90 -12.33
C GLN A 33 -9.06 -30.80 -12.12
N GLN A 34 -7.85 -30.33 -12.46
CA GLN A 34 -6.65 -31.15 -12.45
C GLN A 34 -5.93 -31.16 -11.09
N ASN A 35 -6.22 -30.19 -10.23
CA ASN A 35 -5.58 -30.06 -8.91
C ASN A 35 -6.51 -30.36 -7.73
N GLY A 36 -7.68 -30.93 -7.97
CA GLY A 36 -8.57 -31.38 -6.92
C GLY A 36 -9.15 -30.25 -6.07
N ILE A 37 -9.28 -29.06 -6.62
CA ILE A 37 -9.88 -27.90 -5.94
C ILE A 37 -11.38 -28.19 -5.73
N ARG A 38 -11.86 -27.94 -4.52
CA ARG A 38 -13.23 -28.26 -4.11
C ARG A 38 -14.07 -27.04 -3.80
N MET A 39 -13.42 -25.90 -3.51
CA MET A 39 -14.09 -24.63 -3.19
C MET A 39 -13.46 -23.47 -3.96
N VAL A 40 -14.26 -22.44 -4.17
CA VAL A 40 -13.81 -21.14 -4.72
C VAL A 40 -14.22 -20.04 -3.76
N ASN A 41 -13.31 -19.11 -3.51
CA ASN A 41 -13.58 -17.89 -2.76
C ASN A 41 -13.59 -16.69 -3.69
N PHE A 42 -14.63 -15.87 -3.58
CA PHE A 42 -14.64 -14.53 -4.13
C PHE A 42 -14.32 -13.54 -3.02
N MET A 43 -13.25 -12.78 -3.18
CA MET A 43 -12.76 -11.83 -2.19
C MET A 43 -12.84 -10.41 -2.73
N TYR A 44 -13.23 -9.46 -1.90
CA TYR A 44 -13.35 -8.06 -2.32
C TYR A 44 -13.14 -7.11 -1.13
N PRO A 45 -12.61 -5.89 -1.38
CA PRO A 45 -12.43 -4.89 -0.33
C PRO A 45 -13.78 -4.30 0.10
N ALA A 46 -13.87 -3.92 1.38
CA ALA A 46 -15.00 -3.16 1.91
C ALA A 46 -14.51 -1.81 2.46
N GLY A 47 -15.45 -0.93 2.80
CA GLY A 47 -15.14 0.42 3.31
C GLY A 47 -14.41 0.48 4.65
N ASP A 48 -14.22 -0.66 5.32
CA ASP A 48 -13.38 -0.81 6.52
C ASP A 48 -11.92 -1.18 6.21
N GLY A 49 -11.54 -1.27 4.93
CA GLY A 49 -10.19 -1.63 4.49
C GLY A 49 -9.85 -3.12 4.58
N ARG A 50 -10.84 -3.99 4.79
CA ARG A 50 -10.64 -5.44 4.91
C ARG A 50 -11.21 -6.19 3.74
N LEU A 51 -10.58 -7.32 3.39
CA LEU A 51 -11.16 -8.27 2.45
C LEU A 51 -12.34 -9.01 3.09
N LYS A 52 -13.47 -9.01 2.38
CA LYS A 52 -14.64 -9.85 2.64
C LYS A 52 -14.60 -11.05 1.71
N THR A 53 -15.28 -12.13 2.05
CA THR A 53 -15.19 -13.38 1.30
C THR A 53 -16.57 -14.05 1.18
N LEU A 54 -16.88 -14.49 -0.04
CA LEU A 54 -17.93 -15.47 -0.31
C LEU A 54 -17.29 -16.82 -0.61
N ASN A 55 -17.80 -17.87 -0.01
CA ASN A 55 -17.30 -19.23 -0.15
C ASN A 55 -18.28 -20.07 -1.00
N PHE A 56 -17.79 -20.66 -2.10
CA PHE A 56 -18.58 -21.48 -2.99
C PHE A 56 -18.09 -22.94 -2.95
N VAL A 57 -19.00 -23.87 -2.72
CA VAL A 57 -18.75 -25.31 -2.95
C VAL A 57 -18.95 -25.60 -4.43
N ILE A 58 -17.99 -26.26 -5.07
CA ILE A 58 -18.10 -26.66 -6.47
C ILE A 58 -19.00 -27.89 -6.57
N ASN A 59 -20.30 -27.66 -6.81
CA ASN A 59 -21.30 -28.72 -6.90
C ASN A 59 -21.18 -29.55 -8.18
N ASN A 60 -20.89 -28.87 -9.30
CA ASN A 60 -20.68 -29.46 -10.62
C ASN A 60 -20.06 -28.44 -11.57
N GLN A 61 -19.71 -28.88 -12.78
CA GLN A 61 -19.07 -28.04 -13.78
C GLN A 61 -19.96 -26.89 -14.27
N ALA A 62 -21.27 -27.14 -14.44
CA ALA A 62 -22.20 -26.09 -14.90
C ALA A 62 -22.36 -24.97 -13.86
N TYR A 63 -22.40 -25.32 -12.57
CA TYR A 63 -22.45 -24.35 -11.50
C TYR A 63 -21.13 -23.55 -11.40
N LEU A 64 -19.99 -24.22 -11.50
CA LEU A 64 -18.68 -23.55 -11.54
C LEU A 64 -18.61 -22.57 -12.71
N ASP A 65 -19.02 -22.98 -13.90
CA ASP A 65 -19.05 -22.10 -15.08
C ASP A 65 -19.96 -20.88 -14.86
N ALA A 66 -21.11 -21.08 -14.22
CA ALA A 66 -22.05 -20.01 -13.91
C ALA A 66 -21.45 -18.96 -12.96
N ILE A 67 -20.87 -19.38 -11.82
CA ILE A 67 -20.28 -18.42 -10.85
C ILE A 67 -19.06 -17.70 -11.40
N LEU A 68 -18.22 -18.36 -12.19
CA LEU A 68 -17.07 -17.74 -12.85
C LEU A 68 -17.48 -16.75 -13.96
N THR A 69 -18.67 -16.92 -14.56
CA THR A 69 -19.16 -16.05 -15.64
C THR A 69 -19.98 -14.89 -15.13
N CYS A 70 -20.94 -15.17 -14.23
CA CYS A 70 -21.95 -14.21 -13.77
C CYS A 70 -21.58 -13.59 -12.42
N GLY A 71 -20.58 -14.13 -11.73
CA GLY A 71 -20.27 -13.71 -10.37
C GLY A 71 -21.39 -14.03 -9.38
N GLU A 72 -21.52 -13.17 -8.37
CA GLU A 72 -22.60 -13.28 -7.38
C GLU A 72 -23.11 -11.88 -6.99
N ARG A 73 -24.31 -11.83 -6.45
CA ARG A 73 -24.92 -10.62 -5.94
C ARG A 73 -24.59 -10.43 -4.47
N VAL A 74 -24.29 -9.18 -4.09
CA VAL A 74 -23.98 -8.76 -2.72
C VAL A 74 -24.75 -7.51 -2.34
N ASP A 75 -24.97 -7.31 -1.04
CA ASP A 75 -25.52 -6.07 -0.51
C ASP A 75 -24.41 -5.03 -0.31
N GLY A 76 -24.33 -4.07 -1.24
CA GLY A 76 -23.33 -2.99 -1.20
C GLY A 76 -23.54 -2.03 -0.03
N SER A 77 -24.75 -1.88 0.52
CA SER A 77 -24.99 -1.01 1.67
C SER A 77 -24.32 -1.53 2.95
N SER A 78 -24.13 -2.85 3.04
CA SER A 78 -23.36 -3.49 4.10
C SER A 78 -21.83 -3.40 3.90
N LEU A 79 -21.39 -3.06 2.69
CA LEU A 79 -19.97 -2.97 2.33
C LEU A 79 -19.45 -1.52 2.32
N PHE A 80 -20.26 -0.60 1.82
CA PHE A 80 -19.86 0.79 1.62
C PHE A 80 -20.87 1.78 2.22
N PRO A 81 -20.44 2.69 3.11
CA PRO A 81 -21.34 3.60 3.81
C PRO A 81 -22.00 4.68 2.92
N PHE A 82 -21.51 4.83 1.68
CA PHE A 82 -22.00 5.82 0.72
C PHE A 82 -23.03 5.25 -0.28
N ILE A 83 -23.37 3.95 -0.20
CA ILE A 83 -24.35 3.33 -1.08
C ILE A 83 -25.74 3.44 -0.45
N GLU A 84 -26.70 4.00 -1.21
CA GLU A 84 -28.07 4.08 -0.79
C GLU A 84 -28.79 2.71 -0.81
N ALA A 85 -29.64 2.45 0.18
CA ALA A 85 -30.35 1.19 0.32
C ALA A 85 -31.20 0.80 -0.91
N GLY A 86 -31.71 1.77 -1.67
CA GLY A 86 -32.49 1.54 -2.87
C GLY A 86 -31.69 1.10 -4.11
N SER A 87 -30.35 1.18 -4.05
CA SER A 87 -29.40 0.79 -5.12
C SER A 87 -28.32 -0.14 -4.61
N SER A 88 -28.58 -0.86 -3.52
CA SER A 88 -27.56 -1.60 -2.80
C SER A 88 -27.17 -2.94 -3.41
N ASP A 89 -28.02 -3.52 -4.25
CA ASP A 89 -27.70 -4.77 -4.95
C ASP A 89 -26.57 -4.55 -5.97
N LEU A 90 -25.43 -5.17 -5.72
CA LEU A 90 -24.23 -5.13 -6.57
C LEU A 90 -23.87 -6.52 -7.04
N TYR A 91 -23.19 -6.62 -8.17
CA TYR A 91 -22.52 -7.84 -8.59
C TYR A 91 -21.04 -7.78 -8.24
N VAL A 92 -20.47 -8.92 -7.84
CA VAL A 92 -19.03 -9.14 -7.70
C VAL A 92 -18.58 -10.17 -8.72
N ILE A 93 -17.67 -9.77 -9.60
CA ILE A 93 -17.16 -10.61 -10.70
C ILE A 93 -15.69 -10.93 -10.45
N PRO A 94 -15.29 -12.22 -10.45
CA PRO A 94 -13.90 -12.59 -10.17
C PRO A 94 -12.94 -12.13 -11.27
N ARG A 95 -11.79 -11.60 -10.85
CA ARG A 95 -10.67 -11.25 -11.72
C ARG A 95 -9.69 -12.42 -11.76
N PHE A 96 -9.65 -13.15 -12.87
CA PHE A 96 -8.88 -14.41 -12.97
C PHE A 96 -7.39 -14.23 -12.77
N GLN A 97 -6.84 -13.08 -13.17
CA GLN A 97 -5.42 -12.75 -12.96
C GLN A 97 -5.00 -12.72 -11.49
N THR A 98 -5.94 -12.57 -10.56
CA THR A 98 -5.67 -12.52 -9.12
C THR A 98 -5.79 -13.88 -8.44
N ALA A 99 -5.97 -14.96 -9.19
CA ALA A 99 -6.21 -16.31 -8.64
C ALA A 99 -5.00 -16.86 -7.89
N PHE A 100 -5.24 -17.38 -6.70
CA PHE A 100 -4.23 -18.06 -5.88
C PHE A 100 -4.85 -19.18 -5.03
N LEU A 101 -4.03 -20.15 -4.63
CA LEU A 101 -4.44 -21.15 -3.63
C LEU A 101 -4.51 -20.52 -2.24
N ASP A 102 -5.62 -20.71 -1.53
CA ASP A 102 -5.77 -20.27 -0.16
C ASP A 102 -4.85 -21.07 0.78
N PRO A 103 -3.79 -20.47 1.35
CA PRO A 103 -2.82 -21.20 2.16
C PRO A 103 -3.35 -21.56 3.55
N PHE A 104 -4.53 -21.08 3.92
CA PHE A 104 -5.15 -21.27 5.25
C PHE A 104 -6.31 -22.25 5.21
N ALA A 105 -6.83 -22.58 4.03
CA ALA A 105 -7.98 -23.46 3.87
C ALA A 105 -7.59 -24.94 4.07
N GLU A 106 -8.33 -25.64 4.93
CA GLU A 106 -8.18 -27.11 5.09
C GLU A 106 -8.74 -27.87 3.89
N ILE A 107 -9.78 -27.33 3.26
CA ILE A 107 -10.34 -27.85 2.01
C ILE A 107 -9.64 -27.15 0.85
N PRO A 108 -9.11 -27.87 -0.16
CA PRO A 108 -8.46 -27.23 -1.31
C PRO A 108 -9.35 -26.16 -1.94
N THR A 109 -8.93 -24.89 -1.82
CA THR A 109 -9.72 -23.71 -2.18
C THR A 109 -8.92 -22.78 -3.08
N LEU A 110 -9.54 -22.29 -4.15
CA LEU A 110 -8.99 -21.25 -5.00
C LEU A 110 -9.66 -19.92 -4.67
N SER A 111 -8.86 -18.90 -4.37
CA SER A 111 -9.33 -17.55 -4.05
C SER A 111 -9.03 -16.60 -5.19
N MET A 112 -9.94 -15.64 -5.45
CA MET A 112 -9.78 -14.58 -6.45
C MET A 112 -10.35 -13.28 -5.91
N LEU A 113 -9.69 -12.16 -6.22
CA LEU A 113 -10.27 -10.84 -5.99
C LEU A 113 -11.36 -10.57 -7.04
N CYS A 114 -12.34 -9.76 -6.65
CA CYS A 114 -13.47 -9.40 -7.51
C CYS A 114 -13.53 -7.90 -7.74
N SER A 115 -14.12 -7.53 -8.88
CA SER A 115 -14.56 -6.16 -9.17
C SER A 115 -16.07 -6.02 -8.96
N PHE A 116 -16.49 -4.81 -8.60
CA PHE A 116 -17.90 -4.49 -8.37
C PHE A 116 -18.58 -3.93 -9.62
N PHE A 117 -19.81 -4.36 -9.84
CA PHE A 117 -20.68 -3.89 -10.92
C PHE A 117 -22.06 -3.49 -10.38
N ASN A 118 -22.65 -2.49 -11.00
CA ASN A 118 -24.01 -2.05 -10.67
C ASN A 118 -25.08 -2.99 -11.29
N LYS A 119 -26.37 -2.70 -11.01
CA LYS A 119 -27.51 -3.47 -11.52
C LYS A 119 -27.59 -3.55 -13.06
N ASP A 120 -26.98 -2.63 -13.77
CA ASP A 120 -27.00 -2.54 -15.23
C ASP A 120 -25.78 -3.25 -15.87
N GLY A 121 -24.90 -3.84 -15.04
CA GLY A 121 -23.69 -4.54 -15.48
C GLY A 121 -22.52 -3.62 -15.82
N GLU A 122 -22.58 -2.36 -15.40
CA GLU A 122 -21.48 -1.40 -15.55
C GLU A 122 -20.58 -1.42 -14.30
N PRO A 123 -19.27 -1.16 -14.43
CA PRO A 123 -18.40 -1.03 -13.27
C PRO A 123 -18.96 -0.02 -12.26
N LEU A 124 -18.95 -0.37 -10.98
CA LEU A 124 -19.45 0.52 -9.93
C LEU A 124 -18.61 1.78 -9.85
N GLU A 125 -19.20 2.93 -10.16
CA GLU A 125 -18.54 4.24 -10.27
C GLU A 125 -17.71 4.61 -9.04
N SER A 126 -18.18 4.23 -7.86
CA SER A 126 -17.58 4.55 -6.56
C SER A 126 -16.82 3.38 -5.93
N SER A 127 -16.57 2.29 -6.65
CA SER A 127 -15.75 1.23 -6.10
C SER A 127 -14.27 1.62 -6.08
N PRO A 128 -13.52 1.24 -5.03
CA PRO A 128 -12.12 1.62 -4.89
C PRO A 128 -11.24 1.15 -6.05
N GLU A 129 -11.38 -0.12 -6.47
CA GLU A 129 -10.58 -0.70 -7.56
C GLU A 129 -10.89 -0.04 -8.92
N HIS A 130 -12.16 0.28 -9.20
CA HIS A 130 -12.52 0.98 -10.43
C HIS A 130 -12.03 2.43 -10.42
N THR A 131 -12.02 3.09 -9.25
CA THR A 131 -11.44 4.43 -9.11
C THR A 131 -9.95 4.41 -9.42
N LEU A 132 -9.20 3.41 -8.96
CA LEU A 132 -7.78 3.24 -9.30
C LEU A 132 -7.59 3.00 -10.80
N HIS A 133 -8.40 2.14 -11.40
CA HIS A 133 -8.38 1.91 -12.85
C HIS A 133 -8.57 3.23 -13.63
N LYS A 134 -9.58 4.04 -13.25
CA LYS A 134 -9.80 5.36 -13.87
C LYS A 134 -8.62 6.32 -13.68
N ALA A 135 -7.98 6.30 -12.50
CA ALA A 135 -6.81 7.12 -12.23
C ALA A 135 -5.62 6.76 -13.13
N CYS A 136 -5.33 5.46 -13.29
CA CYS A 136 -4.28 4.96 -14.17
C CYS A 136 -4.56 5.28 -15.64
N LYS A 137 -5.81 5.09 -16.07
CA LYS A 137 -6.25 5.43 -17.43
C LYS A 137 -6.08 6.92 -17.71
N ALA A 138 -6.55 7.80 -16.82
CA ALA A 138 -6.42 9.24 -16.95
C ALA A 138 -4.94 9.68 -16.95
N PHE A 139 -4.09 9.05 -16.13
CA PHE A 139 -2.66 9.29 -16.15
C PHE A 139 -2.05 8.97 -17.52
N ASN A 140 -2.39 7.82 -18.09
CA ASN A 140 -1.92 7.41 -19.42
C ASN A 140 -2.45 8.34 -20.52
N GLU A 141 -3.72 8.72 -20.50
CA GLU A 141 -4.33 9.63 -21.49
C GLU A 141 -3.66 11.02 -21.48
N VAL A 142 -3.27 11.54 -20.32
CA VAL A 142 -2.61 12.86 -20.21
C VAL A 142 -1.13 12.80 -20.56
N THR A 143 -0.44 11.73 -20.19
CA THR A 143 1.03 11.69 -20.25
C THR A 143 1.58 10.81 -21.39
N GLY A 144 0.78 9.87 -21.91
CA GLY A 144 1.25 8.79 -22.78
C GLY A 144 2.18 7.79 -22.08
N MET A 145 2.12 7.71 -20.75
CA MET A 145 2.99 6.87 -19.90
C MET A 145 2.16 6.03 -18.93
N GLU A 146 2.80 5.02 -18.36
CA GLU A 146 2.20 4.11 -17.38
C GLU A 146 2.64 4.48 -15.95
N PHE A 147 1.70 4.40 -15.01
CA PHE A 147 1.96 4.61 -13.58
C PHE A 147 2.13 3.27 -12.88
N GLN A 148 3.28 3.08 -12.24
CA GLN A 148 3.59 1.90 -11.43
C GLN A 148 3.86 2.28 -9.98
N ALA A 149 3.53 1.36 -9.06
CA ALA A 149 3.70 1.57 -7.63
C ALA A 149 4.18 0.31 -6.92
N MET A 150 4.71 0.50 -5.71
CA MET A 150 4.96 -0.55 -4.72
C MET A 150 4.78 0.01 -3.32
N GLY A 151 4.55 -0.86 -2.33
CA GLY A 151 4.46 -0.47 -0.93
C GLY A 151 5.61 -1.03 -0.10
N GLU A 152 5.93 -0.31 0.97
CA GLU A 152 6.68 -0.77 2.14
C GLU A 152 5.66 -0.91 3.26
N LEU A 153 5.29 -2.15 3.60
CA LEU A 153 4.22 -2.43 4.56
C LEU A 153 4.79 -2.74 5.94
N GLU A 154 4.66 -1.78 6.86
CA GLU A 154 5.08 -1.94 8.25
C GLU A 154 3.93 -2.44 9.15
N TYR A 155 4.26 -3.29 10.11
CA TYR A 155 3.32 -3.80 11.10
C TYR A 155 4.02 -4.27 12.37
N TYR A 156 3.32 -4.22 13.51
CA TYR A 156 3.79 -4.82 14.74
C TYR A 156 3.25 -6.23 14.93
N VAL A 157 4.12 -7.14 15.35
CA VAL A 157 3.76 -8.46 15.88
C VAL A 157 3.88 -8.42 17.40
N ILE A 158 2.89 -8.98 18.09
CA ILE A 158 2.78 -8.91 19.55
C ILE A 158 2.52 -10.31 20.08
N ALA A 159 3.36 -10.76 21.02
CA ALA A 159 3.26 -12.05 21.67
C ALA A 159 3.82 -11.98 23.10
N PRO A 160 3.57 -12.99 23.96
CA PRO A 160 4.22 -13.09 25.26
C PRO A 160 5.73 -13.07 25.17
N ASP A 161 6.41 -12.30 26.02
CA ASP A 161 7.86 -12.25 26.08
C ASP A 161 8.44 -13.55 26.64
N THR A 162 9.46 -14.07 26.00
CA THR A 162 10.19 -15.26 26.45
C THR A 162 11.36 -14.93 27.39
N ASN A 163 11.69 -13.67 27.58
CA ASN A 163 12.84 -13.17 28.34
C ASN A 163 14.19 -13.76 27.91
N MET A 164 14.33 -14.12 26.62
CA MET A 164 15.56 -14.66 26.04
C MET A 164 16.05 -13.72 24.93
N PHE A 165 17.36 -13.49 24.88
CA PHE A 165 17.99 -12.63 23.87
C PHE A 165 17.29 -11.27 23.77
N GLU A 166 17.22 -10.55 24.87
CA GLU A 166 16.53 -9.25 24.96
C GLU A 166 17.04 -8.30 23.87
N ALA A 167 16.10 -7.74 23.13
CA ALA A 167 16.39 -6.74 22.12
C ALA A 167 16.51 -5.35 22.76
N THR A 168 17.43 -4.53 22.25
CA THR A 168 17.55 -3.14 22.71
C THR A 168 16.36 -2.32 22.25
N ASP A 169 15.71 -1.61 23.17
CA ASP A 169 14.54 -0.78 22.90
C ASP A 169 14.77 0.19 21.71
N GLN A 170 13.90 0.16 20.72
CA GLN A 170 13.95 0.98 19.50
C GLN A 170 15.25 0.81 18.69
N LYS A 171 15.84 -0.39 18.70
CA LYS A 171 17.04 -0.75 17.94
C LYS A 171 16.87 -2.00 17.09
N GLY A 172 15.63 -2.30 16.66
CA GLY A 172 15.30 -3.51 15.90
C GLY A 172 15.71 -3.50 14.43
N TYR A 173 16.14 -2.37 13.88
CA TYR A 173 16.37 -2.22 12.44
C TYR A 173 17.40 -3.23 11.91
N HIS A 174 16.93 -4.11 11.01
CA HIS A 174 17.67 -5.23 10.40
C HIS A 174 18.23 -6.26 11.40
N GLU A 175 17.71 -6.29 12.63
CA GLU A 175 18.08 -7.35 13.55
C GLU A 175 17.71 -8.73 12.99
N SER A 176 18.55 -9.71 13.23
CA SER A 176 18.33 -11.10 12.87
C SER A 176 17.97 -11.95 14.08
N ALA A 177 17.48 -13.17 13.84
CA ALA A 177 17.30 -14.16 14.91
C ALA A 177 18.64 -14.45 15.60
N PRO A 178 18.69 -14.64 16.93
CA PRO A 178 17.54 -14.76 17.85
C PRO A 178 17.08 -13.43 18.47
N TYR A 179 17.68 -12.30 18.15
CA TYR A 179 17.26 -10.99 18.64
C TYR A 179 15.96 -10.52 18.01
N ALA A 180 15.77 -10.72 16.68
CA ALA A 180 14.47 -10.63 16.05
C ALA A 180 13.66 -11.91 16.31
N LYS A 181 12.55 -11.79 17.05
CA LYS A 181 11.76 -12.94 17.51
C LYS A 181 10.84 -13.51 16.45
N PHE A 182 10.38 -12.66 15.51
CA PHE A 182 9.38 -13.02 14.52
C PHE A 182 9.94 -13.18 13.11
N ASN A 183 11.24 -13.47 12.99
CA ASN A 183 11.88 -13.71 11.68
C ASN A 183 11.18 -14.81 10.88
N ASP A 184 10.88 -15.96 11.51
CA ASP A 184 10.26 -17.10 10.83
C ASP A 184 8.80 -16.78 10.43
N PHE A 185 8.08 -16.04 11.29
CA PHE A 185 6.74 -15.55 10.97
C PHE A 185 6.76 -14.61 9.75
N ARG A 186 7.68 -13.62 9.74
CA ARG A 186 7.83 -12.69 8.62
C ARG A 186 8.17 -13.41 7.32
N THR A 187 9.14 -14.31 7.34
CA THR A 187 9.56 -15.06 6.14
C THR A 187 8.45 -15.99 5.63
N GLN A 188 7.65 -16.57 6.52
CA GLN A 188 6.47 -17.35 6.13
C GLN A 188 5.38 -16.45 5.52
N CYS A 189 5.14 -15.25 6.06
CA CYS A 189 4.27 -14.24 5.43
C CYS A 189 4.72 -13.94 4.01
N MET A 190 6.00 -13.64 3.82
CA MET A 190 6.58 -13.35 2.49
C MET A 190 6.36 -14.50 1.52
N ALA A 191 6.61 -15.73 1.93
CA ALA A 191 6.39 -16.91 1.10
C ALA A 191 4.92 -17.06 0.67
N TYR A 192 3.97 -16.89 1.60
CA TYR A 192 2.54 -16.99 1.28
C TYR A 192 2.05 -15.84 0.41
N ILE A 193 2.54 -14.61 0.63
CA ILE A 193 2.23 -13.47 -0.23
C ILE A 193 2.75 -13.71 -1.64
N ALA A 194 3.97 -14.22 -1.80
CA ALA A 194 4.54 -14.56 -3.10
C ALA A 194 3.74 -15.68 -3.80
N GLN A 195 3.32 -16.71 -3.06
CA GLN A 195 2.44 -17.78 -3.59
C GLN A 195 1.07 -17.24 -4.02
N ALA A 196 0.60 -16.17 -3.41
CA ALA A 196 -0.63 -15.48 -3.80
C ALA A 196 -0.44 -14.46 -4.94
N GLY A 197 0.74 -14.41 -5.55
CA GLY A 197 1.05 -13.54 -6.69
C GLY A 197 1.69 -12.20 -6.32
N GLY A 198 2.03 -11.98 -5.04
CA GLY A 198 2.71 -10.75 -4.61
C GLY A 198 4.19 -10.75 -5.03
N GLU A 199 4.61 -9.67 -5.66
CA GLU A 199 5.99 -9.43 -6.10
C GLU A 199 6.83 -8.92 -4.93
N ILE A 200 7.40 -9.82 -4.12
CA ILE A 200 8.18 -9.48 -2.92
C ILE A 200 9.60 -9.07 -3.30
N LYS A 201 10.06 -7.95 -2.73
CA LYS A 201 11.44 -7.48 -2.85
C LYS A 201 12.31 -8.04 -1.71
N TYR A 202 11.96 -7.76 -0.47
CA TYR A 202 12.56 -8.32 0.75
C TYR A 202 11.70 -7.98 1.97
N GLY A 203 12.09 -8.49 3.16
CA GLY A 203 11.50 -8.12 4.43
C GLY A 203 12.54 -8.13 5.55
N HIS A 204 12.36 -7.29 6.54
CA HIS A 204 13.25 -7.15 7.69
C HIS A 204 12.50 -6.75 8.97
N SER A 205 13.16 -6.83 10.12
CA SER A 205 12.68 -6.18 11.33
C SER A 205 12.97 -4.68 11.26
N GLU A 206 12.00 -3.87 11.71
CA GLU A 206 12.08 -2.42 11.73
C GLU A 206 12.54 -1.88 13.11
N VAL A 207 12.72 -0.56 13.20
CA VAL A 207 13.23 0.13 14.40
C VAL A 207 12.45 -0.22 15.66
N GLY A 208 11.12 -0.34 15.53
CA GLY A 208 10.23 -0.51 16.67
C GLY A 208 10.34 -1.89 17.32
N ASN A 209 11.04 -1.98 18.45
CA ASN A 209 10.92 -3.12 19.34
C ASN A 209 10.91 -2.65 20.80
N PHE A 210 10.11 -3.29 21.63
CA PHE A 210 10.03 -3.00 23.06
C PHE A 210 9.22 -4.07 23.77
N THR A 211 9.38 -4.16 25.08
CA THR A 211 8.55 -4.99 25.96
C THR A 211 7.65 -4.11 26.80
N LEU A 212 6.38 -4.46 26.90
CA LEU A 212 5.40 -3.76 27.72
C LEU A 212 4.40 -4.76 28.32
N ASN A 213 4.22 -4.73 29.63
CA ASN A 213 3.28 -5.62 30.37
C ASN A 213 3.48 -7.11 30.08
N GLY A 214 4.73 -7.57 29.96
CA GLY A 214 5.08 -8.97 29.67
C GLY A 214 4.84 -9.42 28.22
N MET A 215 4.54 -8.48 27.33
CA MET A 215 4.40 -8.71 25.90
C MET A 215 5.57 -8.08 25.16
N ILE A 216 6.10 -8.78 24.18
CA ILE A 216 7.04 -8.20 23.22
C ILE A 216 6.27 -7.60 22.04
N TYR A 217 6.71 -6.45 21.62
CA TYR A 217 6.27 -5.72 20.42
C TYR A 217 7.45 -5.60 19.48
N GLU A 218 7.36 -6.21 18.31
CA GLU A 218 8.40 -6.15 17.29
C GLU A 218 7.81 -5.70 15.96
N GLN A 219 8.36 -4.60 15.45
CA GLN A 219 7.96 -4.04 14.17
C GLN A 219 8.69 -4.79 13.05
N ASN A 220 7.93 -5.14 12.03
CA ASN A 220 8.41 -5.81 10.82
C ASN A 220 7.96 -5.03 9.59
N GLU A 221 8.74 -5.13 8.52
CA GLU A 221 8.45 -4.52 7.23
C GLU A 221 8.61 -5.53 6.11
N ILE A 222 7.69 -5.49 5.15
CA ILE A 222 7.77 -6.24 3.89
C ILE A 222 7.71 -5.23 2.75
N GLU A 223 8.76 -5.18 1.93
CA GLU A 223 8.84 -4.37 0.72
C GLU A 223 8.49 -5.19 -0.53
N PHE A 224 7.78 -4.55 -1.45
CA PHE A 224 7.35 -5.12 -2.71
C PHE A 224 8.19 -4.60 -3.88
N LEU A 225 8.09 -5.26 -5.04
CA LEU A 225 8.64 -4.76 -6.30
C LEU A 225 7.61 -3.85 -6.99
N PRO A 226 8.06 -2.83 -7.75
CA PRO A 226 7.15 -1.98 -8.51
C PRO A 226 6.44 -2.76 -9.63
N VAL A 227 5.11 -2.71 -9.61
CA VAL A 227 4.21 -3.33 -10.59
C VAL A 227 3.17 -2.30 -11.06
N ASN A 228 2.30 -2.65 -11.98
CA ASN A 228 1.16 -1.81 -12.32
C ASN A 228 0.38 -1.43 -11.06
N ALA A 229 -0.11 -0.22 -11.01
CA ALA A 229 -0.69 0.33 -9.78
C ALA A 229 -1.90 -0.47 -9.26
N GLU A 230 -2.70 -1.05 -10.16
CA GLU A 230 -3.82 -1.92 -9.79
C GLU A 230 -3.31 -3.20 -9.11
N ASP A 231 -2.28 -3.84 -9.67
CA ASP A 231 -1.63 -5.02 -9.08
C ASP A 231 -0.94 -4.67 -7.75
N ALA A 232 -0.38 -3.45 -7.62
CA ALA A 232 0.22 -2.99 -6.36
C ALA A 232 -0.81 -2.88 -5.23
N ALA A 233 -2.02 -2.39 -5.50
CA ALA A 233 -3.11 -2.35 -4.53
C ALA A 233 -3.59 -3.77 -4.17
N ASP A 234 -3.77 -4.62 -5.16
CA ASP A 234 -4.20 -6.02 -4.98
C ASP A 234 -3.22 -6.80 -4.09
N GLN A 235 -1.93 -6.75 -4.38
CA GLN A 235 -0.92 -7.48 -3.60
C GLN A 235 -0.80 -6.99 -2.15
N LEU A 236 -0.91 -5.68 -1.91
CA LEU A 236 -0.91 -5.12 -0.56
C LEU A 236 -2.15 -5.52 0.23
N MET A 237 -3.32 -5.55 -0.42
CA MET A 237 -4.57 -6.01 0.19
C MET A 237 -4.49 -7.48 0.59
N ILE A 238 -4.01 -8.34 -0.31
CA ILE A 238 -3.79 -9.77 -0.04
C ILE A 238 -2.73 -9.95 1.06
N ALA A 239 -1.66 -9.17 1.06
CA ALA A 239 -0.61 -9.23 2.07
C ALA A 239 -1.16 -8.95 3.48
N LYS A 240 -1.95 -7.90 3.65
CA LYS A 240 -2.59 -7.60 4.95
C LYS A 240 -3.50 -8.74 5.42
N TRP A 241 -4.24 -9.35 4.50
CA TRP A 241 -5.07 -10.50 4.79
C TRP A 241 -4.24 -11.73 5.20
N ILE A 242 -3.15 -12.05 4.47
CA ILE A 242 -2.25 -13.17 4.79
C ILE A 242 -1.59 -12.98 6.14
N ILE A 243 -1.02 -11.80 6.42
CA ILE A 243 -0.33 -11.50 7.69
C ILE A 243 -1.29 -11.69 8.87
N ARG A 244 -2.55 -11.22 8.77
CA ARG A 244 -3.56 -11.41 9.82
C ARG A 244 -3.92 -12.88 10.03
N ASN A 245 -4.16 -13.62 8.96
CA ASN A 245 -4.53 -15.03 9.06
C ASN A 245 -3.39 -15.88 9.63
N LEU A 246 -2.16 -15.62 9.19
CA LEU A 246 -1.00 -16.33 9.70
C LEU A 246 -0.75 -16.01 11.17
N ALA A 247 -0.88 -14.74 11.59
CA ALA A 247 -0.77 -14.33 12.98
C ALA A 247 -1.81 -15.05 13.86
N TYR A 248 -3.06 -15.11 13.40
CA TYR A 248 -4.11 -15.86 14.09
C TYR A 248 -3.74 -17.34 14.25
N LYS A 249 -3.20 -18.00 13.22
CA LYS A 249 -2.74 -19.40 13.26
C LYS A 249 -1.60 -19.60 14.28
N HIS A 250 -0.71 -18.62 14.44
CA HIS A 250 0.39 -18.66 15.42
C HIS A 250 -0.02 -18.22 16.84
N GLY A 251 -1.26 -17.73 17.05
CA GLY A 251 -1.68 -17.15 18.31
C GLY A 251 -1.02 -15.80 18.61
N TYR A 252 -0.53 -15.10 17.58
CA TYR A 252 0.02 -13.75 17.69
C TYR A 252 -1.06 -12.71 17.45
N ASN A 253 -0.92 -11.55 18.08
CA ASN A 253 -1.67 -10.37 17.69
C ASN A 253 -0.82 -9.51 16.75
N ILE A 254 -1.42 -8.91 15.74
CA ILE A 254 -0.75 -7.98 14.83
C ILE A 254 -1.54 -6.71 14.65
N THR A 255 -0.85 -5.64 14.32
CA THR A 255 -1.51 -4.37 14.00
C THR A 255 -0.78 -3.60 12.92
N PHE A 256 -1.56 -3.02 12.02
CA PHE A 256 -1.13 -2.02 11.03
C PHE A 256 -1.42 -0.59 11.50
N ALA A 257 -1.87 -0.42 12.75
CA ALA A 257 -2.19 0.90 13.30
C ALA A 257 -0.96 1.81 13.25
N PRO A 258 -1.12 3.05 12.77
CA PRO A 258 -0.01 3.98 12.57
C PRO A 258 0.74 4.36 13.84
N LYS A 259 0.07 4.33 15.00
CA LYS A 259 0.67 4.56 16.31
C LYS A 259 0.00 3.68 17.36
N ILE A 260 0.80 2.95 18.13
CA ILE A 260 0.30 2.02 19.15
C ILE A 260 0.66 2.44 20.57
N THR A 261 1.66 3.30 20.74
CA THR A 261 1.99 3.94 22.02
C THR A 261 2.85 5.18 21.81
N THR A 262 2.84 6.10 22.76
CA THR A 262 3.69 7.30 22.73
C THR A 262 5.16 6.94 22.95
N GLY A 263 6.07 7.69 22.33
CA GLY A 263 7.52 7.53 22.51
C GLY A 263 8.14 6.31 21.82
N LYS A 264 7.36 5.52 21.05
CA LYS A 264 7.84 4.39 20.25
C LYS A 264 7.57 4.62 18.77
N ALA A 265 8.30 3.92 17.90
CA ALA A 265 8.13 4.03 16.46
C ALA A 265 6.69 3.74 16.03
N GLY A 266 6.18 4.54 15.10
CA GLY A 266 4.91 4.30 14.41
C GLY A 266 5.11 3.44 13.18
N SER A 267 4.02 2.86 12.64
CA SER A 267 4.04 2.07 11.42
C SER A 267 3.57 2.88 10.22
N GLY A 268 4.38 2.91 9.18
CA GLY A 268 4.09 3.54 7.90
C GLY A 268 3.57 2.55 6.84
N LEU A 269 3.16 3.13 5.75
CA LEU A 269 2.96 2.47 4.47
C LEU A 269 3.53 3.40 3.40
N HIS A 270 4.83 3.32 3.19
CA HIS A 270 5.46 4.18 2.19
C HIS A 270 5.11 3.65 0.79
N ILE A 271 4.69 4.55 -0.08
CA ILE A 271 4.38 4.19 -1.47
C ILE A 271 5.47 4.73 -2.38
N HIS A 272 6.17 3.82 -3.05
CA HIS A 272 7.09 4.15 -4.11
C HIS A 272 6.37 4.15 -5.46
N MET A 273 6.73 5.09 -6.30
CA MET A 273 6.15 5.25 -7.63
C MET A 273 7.25 5.37 -8.67
N ARG A 274 6.98 4.82 -9.84
CA ARG A 274 7.77 5.06 -11.04
C ARG A 274 6.87 5.23 -12.26
N ILE A 275 7.35 5.95 -13.23
CA ILE A 275 6.65 6.22 -14.48
C ILE A 275 7.38 5.48 -15.60
N MET A 276 6.64 4.68 -16.36
CA MET A 276 7.17 3.84 -17.42
C MET A 276 6.67 4.32 -18.78
N LYS A 277 7.52 4.21 -19.79
CA LYS A 277 7.13 4.40 -21.19
C LYS A 277 7.84 3.35 -22.05
N ASP A 278 7.08 2.63 -22.84
CA ASP A 278 7.60 1.57 -23.72
C ASP A 278 8.52 0.58 -22.99
N GLY A 279 8.14 0.18 -21.78
CA GLY A 279 8.91 -0.71 -20.92
C GLY A 279 10.16 -0.09 -20.26
N GLN A 280 10.38 1.21 -20.43
CA GLN A 280 11.54 1.92 -19.87
C GLN A 280 11.14 2.87 -18.74
N ASN A 281 11.90 2.83 -17.65
CA ASN A 281 11.73 3.72 -16.51
C ASN A 281 12.12 5.15 -16.86
N GLN A 282 11.19 6.09 -16.70
CA GLN A 282 11.36 7.51 -17.05
C GLN A 282 11.83 8.38 -15.86
N MET A 283 12.14 7.79 -14.71
CA MET A 283 12.50 8.56 -13.50
C MET A 283 13.90 9.17 -13.59
N LEU A 284 14.80 8.58 -14.38
CA LEU A 284 16.14 9.09 -14.64
C LEU A 284 16.34 9.43 -16.12
N LYS A 285 17.14 10.45 -16.37
CA LYS A 285 17.69 10.77 -17.68
C LYS A 285 19.17 11.07 -17.51
N GLU A 286 20.04 10.35 -18.23
CA GLU A 286 21.50 10.52 -18.16
C GLU A 286 22.06 10.44 -16.73
N GLY A 287 21.47 9.59 -15.88
CA GLY A 287 21.90 9.37 -14.49
C GLY A 287 21.44 10.43 -13.47
N VAL A 288 20.64 11.41 -13.91
CA VAL A 288 20.03 12.42 -13.03
C VAL A 288 18.52 12.32 -13.02
N LEU A 289 17.89 12.86 -11.97
CA LEU A 289 16.43 12.86 -11.84
C LEU A 289 15.79 13.62 -13.02
N SER A 290 14.91 12.96 -13.74
CA SER A 290 14.33 13.46 -14.98
C SER A 290 13.32 14.60 -14.76
N GLU A 291 12.95 15.31 -15.82
CA GLU A 291 11.84 16.26 -15.82
C GLU A 291 10.51 15.55 -15.49
N THR A 292 10.31 14.34 -16.03
CA THR A 292 9.15 13.47 -15.73
C THR A 292 9.01 13.25 -14.22
N ALA A 293 10.08 12.85 -13.56
CA ALA A 293 10.07 12.65 -12.11
C ALA A 293 9.80 13.95 -11.34
N ARG A 294 10.42 15.06 -11.74
CA ARG A 294 10.20 16.36 -11.09
C ARG A 294 8.78 16.89 -11.26
N LYS A 295 8.14 16.67 -12.42
CA LYS A 295 6.71 16.99 -12.61
C LYS A 295 5.82 16.16 -11.70
N ALA A 296 6.05 14.85 -11.63
CA ALA A 296 5.30 13.99 -10.69
C ALA A 296 5.47 14.43 -9.23
N ILE A 297 6.69 14.76 -8.80
CA ILE A 297 6.99 15.28 -7.47
C ILE A 297 6.24 16.61 -7.23
N ALA A 298 6.22 17.53 -8.19
CA ALA A 298 5.53 18.80 -8.06
C ALA A 298 4.02 18.62 -7.77
N GLY A 299 3.36 17.74 -8.50
CA GLY A 299 1.95 17.42 -8.25
C GLY A 299 1.73 16.79 -6.88
N MET A 300 2.63 15.91 -6.43
CA MET A 300 2.59 15.37 -5.06
C MET A 300 2.78 16.46 -4.00
N MET A 301 3.69 17.42 -4.21
CA MET A 301 3.88 18.54 -3.28
C MET A 301 2.63 19.39 -3.15
N GLU A 302 1.99 19.71 -4.27
CA GLU A 302 0.78 20.55 -4.28
C GLU A 302 -0.42 19.87 -3.63
N LEU A 303 -0.58 18.56 -3.87
CA LEU A 303 -1.71 17.78 -3.37
C LEU A 303 -1.42 17.03 -2.06
N ALA A 304 -0.22 17.13 -1.50
CA ALA A 304 0.17 16.45 -0.27
C ALA A 304 -0.83 16.61 0.89
N PRO A 305 -1.41 17.81 1.14
CA PRO A 305 -2.41 17.96 2.19
C PRO A 305 -3.66 17.09 1.96
N SER A 306 -4.13 16.97 0.72
CA SER A 306 -5.32 16.16 0.38
C SER A 306 -5.02 14.67 0.32
N ILE A 307 -3.77 14.27 0.00
CA ILE A 307 -3.35 12.86 -0.02
C ILE A 307 -3.49 12.24 1.38
N THR A 308 -3.35 13.01 2.45
CA THR A 308 -3.57 12.52 3.82
C THR A 308 -5.00 12.01 4.05
N ALA A 309 -6.00 12.50 3.29
CA ALA A 309 -7.37 12.01 3.37
C ALA A 309 -7.52 10.56 2.89
N PHE A 310 -6.64 10.10 2.02
CA PHE A 310 -6.60 8.73 1.51
C PHE A 310 -5.60 7.86 2.27
N GLY A 311 -4.47 8.45 2.70
CA GLY A 311 -3.34 7.75 3.28
C GLY A 311 -3.28 7.72 4.81
N ASN A 312 -4.04 8.58 5.50
CA ASN A 312 -3.99 8.77 6.96
C ASN A 312 -5.42 8.89 7.50
N THR A 313 -6.15 7.78 7.52
CA THR A 313 -7.62 7.76 7.53
C THR A 313 -8.26 7.63 8.91
N ASN A 314 -7.48 7.63 9.99
CA ASN A 314 -8.01 7.64 11.35
C ASN A 314 -7.18 8.52 12.30
N PRO A 315 -7.70 8.92 13.47
CA PRO A 315 -7.01 9.84 14.36
C PRO A 315 -5.63 9.39 14.83
N THR A 316 -5.34 8.08 14.91
CA THR A 316 -4.01 7.59 15.33
C THR A 316 -2.91 7.90 14.31
N SER A 317 -3.25 8.13 13.02
CA SER A 317 -2.34 8.60 11.99
C SER A 317 -1.63 9.90 12.38
N TYR A 318 -2.36 10.80 13.01
CA TYR A 318 -1.85 12.13 13.38
C TYR A 318 -1.05 12.16 14.68
N PHE A 319 -0.98 11.03 15.38
CA PHE A 319 -0.01 10.77 16.45
C PHE A 319 1.29 10.15 15.92
N ARG A 320 1.30 9.62 14.69
CA ARG A 320 2.51 9.25 13.94
C ARG A 320 3.07 10.46 13.18
N LEU A 321 2.22 11.23 12.50
CA LEU A 321 2.59 12.45 11.78
C LEU A 321 2.83 13.62 12.74
N VAL A 322 3.94 13.56 13.49
CA VAL A 322 4.33 14.58 14.46
C VAL A 322 5.76 15.07 14.19
N PRO A 323 6.06 16.35 14.42
CA PRO A 323 7.40 16.91 14.20
C PRO A 323 8.48 16.13 14.98
N HIS A 324 9.66 15.99 14.37
CA HIS A 324 10.85 15.39 14.97
C HIS A 324 10.76 13.87 15.26
N GLN A 325 9.85 13.16 14.59
CA GLN A 325 9.77 11.70 14.58
C GLN A 325 10.02 11.13 13.17
N GLU A 326 9.87 9.82 12.99
CA GLU A 326 10.20 9.13 11.71
C GLU A 326 9.34 9.61 10.53
N ALA A 327 8.09 9.98 10.79
CA ALA A 327 7.16 10.42 9.75
C ALA A 327 7.32 11.93 9.47
N PRO A 328 7.54 12.34 8.21
CA PRO A 328 7.70 13.74 7.85
C PRO A 328 6.35 14.48 7.89
N THR A 329 6.37 15.72 8.39
CA THR A 329 5.19 16.59 8.45
C THR A 329 5.30 17.82 7.54
N ASN A 330 6.50 18.12 7.04
CA ASN A 330 6.74 19.27 6.17
C ASN A 330 6.65 18.88 4.71
N ILE A 331 5.98 19.70 3.90
CA ILE A 331 5.80 19.46 2.47
C ILE A 331 7.07 19.87 1.74
N CYS A 332 7.94 18.89 1.53
CA CYS A 332 9.19 19.04 0.80
C CYS A 332 9.67 17.68 0.25
N TRP A 333 10.61 17.75 -0.68
CA TRP A 333 11.24 16.56 -1.24
C TRP A 333 12.77 16.69 -1.28
N GLY A 334 13.46 15.56 -1.41
CA GLY A 334 14.93 15.59 -1.52
C GLY A 334 15.54 14.24 -1.86
N ASP A 335 16.77 14.31 -2.36
CA ASP A 335 17.58 13.15 -2.71
C ASP A 335 18.20 12.53 -1.45
N ARG A 336 17.99 11.22 -1.25
CA ARG A 336 18.61 10.42 -0.16
C ARG A 336 18.37 10.99 1.24
N ASN A 337 17.42 11.89 1.39
CA ASN A 337 17.10 12.60 2.61
C ASN A 337 15.90 11.93 3.29
N ARG A 338 16.09 11.36 4.47
CA ARG A 338 15.01 10.69 5.24
C ARG A 338 14.13 11.66 6.03
N SER A 339 14.46 12.96 6.07
CA SER A 339 13.66 13.97 6.78
C SER A 339 12.57 14.64 5.95
N VAL A 340 12.46 14.30 4.66
CA VAL A 340 11.50 14.91 3.72
C VAL A 340 10.27 14.05 3.48
N LEU A 341 9.19 14.66 3.00
CA LEU A 341 7.92 14.01 2.71
C LEU A 341 8.00 13.10 1.49
N VAL A 342 8.55 13.60 0.38
CA VAL A 342 8.82 12.81 -0.80
C VAL A 342 10.33 12.63 -0.95
N ARG A 343 10.75 11.39 -0.84
CA ARG A 343 12.15 11.01 -0.92
C ARG A 343 12.46 10.41 -2.29
N VAL A 344 13.59 10.82 -2.85
CA VAL A 344 14.24 10.12 -3.96
C VAL A 344 15.29 9.18 -3.35
N PRO A 345 15.07 7.85 -3.35
CA PRO A 345 16.04 6.91 -2.82
C PRO A 345 17.36 6.96 -3.57
N LEU A 346 18.43 6.41 -2.98
CA LEU A 346 19.71 6.27 -3.65
C LEU A 346 19.54 5.52 -4.97
N GLY A 347 19.86 6.18 -6.07
CA GLY A 347 19.89 5.55 -7.39
C GLY A 347 21.01 4.52 -7.50
N TRP A 348 20.82 3.53 -8.34
CA TRP A 348 21.80 2.48 -8.63
C TRP A 348 22.84 2.95 -9.66
N ALA A 349 23.37 4.15 -9.48
CA ALA A 349 24.29 4.82 -10.41
C ALA A 349 25.77 4.65 -9.99
N ALA A 350 26.14 3.49 -9.46
CA ALA A 350 27.52 3.20 -9.14
C ALA A 350 28.40 3.20 -10.39
N LYS A 351 29.57 3.83 -10.30
CA LYS A 351 30.54 3.91 -11.40
C LYS A 351 31.43 2.67 -11.53
N THR A 352 31.40 1.80 -10.53
CA THR A 352 32.21 0.58 -10.46
C THR A 352 31.29 -0.63 -10.37
N ASP A 353 31.76 -1.76 -10.88
CA ASP A 353 31.08 -3.03 -10.66
C ASP A 353 31.27 -3.52 -9.23
N MET A 354 30.23 -3.34 -8.43
CA MET A 354 30.25 -3.74 -7.01
C MET A 354 30.23 -5.25 -6.84
N CYS A 355 29.58 -5.98 -7.77
CA CYS A 355 29.52 -7.44 -7.70
C CYS A 355 30.93 -8.03 -7.90
N MET A 356 31.64 -7.61 -8.94
CA MET A 356 33.01 -8.05 -9.20
C MET A 356 33.97 -7.63 -8.07
N THR A 357 33.75 -6.45 -7.47
CA THR A 357 34.58 -6.00 -6.32
C THR A 357 34.38 -6.89 -5.10
N ALA A 358 33.14 -7.28 -4.80
CA ALA A 358 32.81 -8.12 -3.66
C ALA A 358 33.10 -9.62 -3.90
N ASN A 359 33.11 -10.07 -5.15
CA ASN A 359 33.26 -11.45 -5.55
C ASN A 359 34.41 -11.59 -6.58
N PRO A 360 35.64 -11.83 -6.14
CA PRO A 360 36.84 -11.80 -7.01
C PRO A 360 36.86 -12.83 -8.15
N LEU A 361 35.98 -13.81 -8.14
CA LEU A 361 35.86 -14.82 -9.21
C LEU A 361 34.88 -14.41 -10.30
N GLU A 362 34.08 -13.36 -10.10
CA GLU A 362 33.16 -12.85 -11.10
C GLU A 362 33.93 -12.06 -12.16
N THR A 363 33.61 -12.33 -13.42
CA THR A 363 34.27 -11.67 -14.58
C THR A 363 33.38 -10.71 -15.32
N GLU A 364 32.06 -10.81 -15.12
CA GLU A 364 31.06 -9.96 -15.79
C GLU A 364 29.85 -9.73 -14.88
N SER A 365 29.39 -8.49 -14.79
CA SER A 365 28.12 -8.13 -14.18
C SER A 365 27.31 -7.30 -15.17
N HIS A 366 26.18 -7.85 -15.62
CA HIS A 366 25.35 -7.23 -16.65
C HIS A 366 23.91 -7.05 -16.17
N TYR A 367 23.72 -6.22 -15.18
CA TYR A 367 22.36 -5.88 -14.73
C TYR A 367 22.06 -4.41 -15.00
N ASP A 368 21.02 -4.14 -15.78
CA ASP A 368 20.52 -2.77 -16.00
C ASP A 368 19.87 -2.23 -14.73
N THR A 369 20.59 -1.40 -14.00
CA THR A 369 20.12 -0.79 -12.75
C THR A 369 19.27 0.46 -12.99
N THR A 370 19.19 1.00 -14.20
CA THR A 370 18.43 2.21 -14.53
C THR A 370 16.93 2.03 -14.31
N GLN A 371 16.45 0.80 -14.41
CA GLN A 371 15.04 0.44 -14.20
C GLN A 371 14.58 0.50 -12.72
N LYS A 372 15.50 0.67 -11.76
CA LYS A 372 15.20 0.58 -10.32
C LYS A 372 14.78 1.88 -9.66
N GLN A 373 14.95 3.04 -10.30
CA GLN A 373 14.67 4.33 -9.66
C GLN A 373 13.19 4.54 -9.42
N THR A 374 12.86 4.95 -8.20
CA THR A 374 11.51 5.35 -7.76
C THR A 374 11.56 6.70 -7.06
N VAL A 375 10.38 7.26 -6.75
CA VAL A 375 10.16 8.30 -5.74
C VAL A 375 9.20 7.76 -4.70
N GLU A 376 9.38 8.15 -3.44
CA GLU A 376 8.73 7.57 -2.26
C GLU A 376 7.88 8.63 -1.53
N MET A 377 6.58 8.42 -1.41
CA MET A 377 5.70 9.20 -0.51
C MET A 377 5.68 8.54 0.86
N ARG A 378 6.05 9.29 1.91
CA ARG A 378 6.33 8.75 3.24
C ARG A 378 5.26 9.03 4.30
N SER A 379 4.25 9.84 4.01
CA SER A 379 3.18 10.14 4.96
C SER A 379 2.17 9.02 5.17
N PRO A 380 1.79 8.20 4.17
CA PRO A 380 0.74 7.19 4.35
C PRO A 380 1.07 6.15 5.42
N ASP A 381 0.05 5.50 5.93
CA ASP A 381 0.14 4.45 6.93
C ASP A 381 -0.86 3.30 6.68
N GLY A 382 -0.77 2.25 7.49
CA GLY A 382 -1.56 1.04 7.31
C GLY A 382 -3.08 1.21 7.50
N SER A 383 -3.57 2.38 7.89
CA SER A 383 -5.01 2.68 7.95
C SER A 383 -5.64 3.00 6.61
N ALA A 384 -4.82 3.25 5.58
CA ALA A 384 -5.25 3.66 4.25
C ALA A 384 -6.18 2.64 3.57
N ASP A 385 -7.13 3.14 2.81
CA ASP A 385 -7.72 2.37 1.72
C ASP A 385 -6.69 2.34 0.58
N LEU A 386 -6.17 1.15 0.28
CA LEU A 386 -5.02 0.98 -0.60
C LEU A 386 -5.30 1.44 -2.03
N TYR A 387 -6.50 1.15 -2.55
CA TYR A 387 -6.89 1.55 -3.91
C TYR A 387 -7.09 3.05 -4.01
N GLN A 388 -7.76 3.67 -3.02
CA GLN A 388 -7.98 5.12 -3.00
C GLN A 388 -6.67 5.88 -2.81
N LEU A 389 -5.75 5.38 -1.97
CA LEU A 389 -4.43 5.99 -1.77
C LEU A 389 -3.62 6.00 -3.07
N ILE A 390 -3.50 4.84 -3.72
CA ILE A 390 -2.71 4.74 -4.96
C ILE A 390 -3.38 5.52 -6.10
N ALA A 391 -4.73 5.54 -6.17
CA ALA A 391 -5.46 6.41 -7.09
C ALA A 391 -5.20 7.89 -6.83
N GLY A 392 -5.22 8.32 -5.57
CA GLY A 392 -4.90 9.69 -5.18
C GLY A 392 -3.48 10.11 -5.57
N LEU A 393 -2.50 9.19 -5.43
CA LEU A 393 -1.12 9.41 -5.86
C LEU A 393 -0.98 9.48 -7.38
N ALA A 394 -1.70 8.63 -8.12
CA ALA A 394 -1.74 8.70 -9.58
C ALA A 394 -2.34 10.03 -10.08
N VAL A 395 -3.43 10.50 -9.44
CA VAL A 395 -4.00 11.84 -9.69
C VAL A 395 -2.99 12.94 -9.39
N ALA A 396 -2.29 12.85 -8.25
CA ALA A 396 -1.30 13.86 -7.89
C ALA A 396 -0.14 13.90 -8.90
N CYS A 397 0.39 12.75 -9.28
CA CYS A 397 1.43 12.69 -10.31
C CYS A 397 0.94 13.26 -11.65
N ARG A 398 -0.27 12.89 -12.11
CA ARG A 398 -0.90 13.44 -13.33
C ARG A 398 -1.01 14.95 -13.26
N HIS A 399 -1.49 15.49 -12.13
CA HIS A 399 -1.65 16.93 -11.92
C HIS A 399 -0.35 17.69 -12.19
N GLY A 400 0.80 17.16 -11.81
CA GLY A 400 2.10 17.75 -12.10
C GLY A 400 2.45 17.85 -13.59
N PHE A 401 1.79 17.10 -14.47
CA PHE A 401 1.91 17.25 -15.92
C PHE A 401 0.90 18.23 -16.52
N GLU A 402 -0.14 18.57 -15.77
CA GLU A 402 -1.21 19.46 -16.20
C GLU A 402 -0.98 20.93 -15.81
N ILE A 403 -0.11 21.20 -14.84
CA ILE A 403 0.20 22.56 -14.37
C ILE A 403 1.46 23.10 -15.05
N GLU A 404 1.43 24.41 -15.43
CA GLU A 404 2.52 25.05 -16.16
C GLU A 404 3.78 25.25 -15.30
N ASN A 405 3.60 25.52 -13.99
CA ASN A 405 4.67 25.86 -13.05
C ASN A 405 5.23 24.65 -12.27
N ALA A 406 5.03 23.41 -12.76
CA ALA A 406 5.44 22.20 -12.05
C ALA A 406 6.92 22.20 -11.66
N LEU A 407 7.81 22.58 -12.56
CA LEU A 407 9.25 22.59 -12.27
C LEU A 407 9.65 23.66 -11.25
N ASP A 408 8.95 24.78 -11.21
CA ASP A 408 9.18 25.82 -10.19
C ASP A 408 8.72 25.34 -8.79
N ILE A 409 7.61 24.60 -8.74
CA ILE A 409 7.14 23.96 -7.48
C ILE A 409 8.16 22.93 -7.01
N ALA A 410 8.64 22.06 -7.92
CA ALA A 410 9.67 21.08 -7.60
C ALA A 410 10.93 21.75 -7.03
N GLU A 411 11.41 22.83 -7.67
CA GLU A 411 12.59 23.55 -7.20
C GLU A 411 12.40 24.22 -5.85
N LYS A 412 11.28 24.92 -5.62
CA LYS A 412 10.95 25.60 -4.36
C LYS A 412 10.80 24.67 -3.18
N THR A 413 10.34 23.44 -3.41
CA THR A 413 10.10 22.43 -2.36
C THR A 413 11.28 21.47 -2.16
N TYR A 414 12.35 21.62 -2.93
CA TYR A 414 13.56 20.80 -2.81
C TYR A 414 14.38 21.15 -1.56
N VAL A 415 14.79 20.11 -0.82
CA VAL A 415 15.60 20.26 0.39
C VAL A 415 16.76 19.26 0.39
N ASN A 416 17.97 19.79 0.37
CA ASN A 416 19.22 19.00 0.34
C ASN A 416 19.90 18.85 1.71
N VAL A 417 19.24 19.25 2.79
CA VAL A 417 19.77 19.21 4.17
C VAL A 417 18.79 18.51 5.10
N ASN A 418 19.28 18.00 6.23
CA ASN A 418 18.38 17.49 7.27
C ASN A 418 17.66 18.67 7.94
N ILE A 419 16.34 18.79 7.68
CA ILE A 419 15.50 19.90 8.17
C ILE A 419 15.30 19.87 9.70
N HIS A 420 15.61 18.78 10.37
CA HIS A 420 15.48 18.66 11.83
C HIS A 420 16.71 19.15 12.60
N GLN A 421 17.80 19.49 11.91
CA GLN A 421 18.96 20.12 12.55
C GLN A 421 18.68 21.58 12.87
N LYS A 422 19.11 22.03 14.07
CA LYS A 422 18.84 23.38 14.56
C LYS A 422 19.32 24.51 13.62
N GLU A 423 20.39 24.28 12.90
CA GLU A 423 20.97 25.21 11.92
C GLU A 423 20.09 25.44 10.70
N ASN A 424 19.13 24.52 10.43
CA ASN A 424 18.19 24.57 9.29
C ASN A 424 16.80 25.05 9.70
N ALA A 425 16.62 25.58 10.92
CA ALA A 425 15.33 26.01 11.47
C ALA A 425 14.59 27.03 10.61
N ASP A 426 15.30 27.93 9.92
CA ASP A 426 14.67 28.95 9.06
C ASP A 426 14.14 28.33 7.76
N LYS A 427 14.81 27.31 7.19
CA LYS A 427 14.28 26.55 6.06
C LYS A 427 13.02 25.78 6.45
N LEU A 428 13.03 25.17 7.63
CA LEU A 428 11.89 24.44 8.17
C LEU A 428 10.64 25.34 8.30
N LYS A 429 10.81 26.56 8.82
CA LYS A 429 9.70 27.54 8.99
C LYS A 429 9.08 28.00 7.67
N ALA A 430 9.83 27.97 6.59
CA ALA A 430 9.36 28.39 5.27
C ALA A 430 8.55 27.30 4.53
N LEU A 431 8.58 26.05 5.01
CA LEU A 431 7.87 24.94 4.41
C LEU A 431 6.43 24.85 4.91
N ALA A 432 5.49 24.59 3.99
CA ALA A 432 4.13 24.23 4.34
C ALA A 432 4.11 22.89 5.11
N GLN A 433 3.06 22.66 5.87
CA GLN A 433 2.89 21.45 6.68
C GLN A 433 1.67 20.66 6.26
N LEU A 434 1.73 19.34 6.49
CA LEU A 434 0.58 18.46 6.35
C LEU A 434 -0.49 18.80 7.41
N PRO A 435 -1.76 18.47 7.15
CA PRO A 435 -2.81 18.50 8.17
C PRO A 435 -2.40 17.71 9.41
N ASP A 436 -2.94 18.09 10.56
CA ASP A 436 -2.63 17.48 11.85
C ASP A 436 -3.83 16.73 12.47
N SER A 437 -4.90 16.54 11.70
CA SER A 437 -6.11 15.82 12.10
C SER A 437 -6.88 15.31 10.86
N CYS A 438 -7.73 14.32 11.06
CA CYS A 438 -8.64 13.83 10.02
C CYS A 438 -9.56 14.96 9.49
N ALA A 439 -10.11 15.78 10.39
CA ALA A 439 -10.97 16.87 10.02
C ALA A 439 -10.25 17.96 9.20
N ALA A 440 -8.99 18.28 9.53
CA ALA A 440 -8.16 19.19 8.72
C ALA A 440 -7.86 18.61 7.34
N SER A 441 -7.55 17.31 7.27
CA SER A 441 -7.34 16.58 6.03
C SER A 441 -8.58 16.60 5.13
N ALA A 442 -9.76 16.38 5.72
CA ALA A 442 -11.04 16.48 5.01
C ALA A 442 -11.25 17.88 4.40
N THR A 443 -10.87 18.93 5.14
CA THR A 443 -10.95 20.31 4.64
C THR A 443 -10.03 20.53 3.44
N CYS A 444 -8.81 20.00 3.46
CA CYS A 444 -7.89 20.08 2.32
C CYS A 444 -8.44 19.36 1.10
N LEU A 445 -8.98 18.14 1.28
CA LEU A 445 -9.61 17.38 0.18
C LEU A 445 -10.80 18.14 -0.40
N GLN A 446 -11.65 18.76 0.44
CA GLN A 446 -12.77 19.57 -0.01
C GLN A 446 -12.33 20.75 -0.89
N GLN A 447 -11.22 21.40 -0.54
CA GLN A 447 -10.68 22.55 -1.29
C GLN A 447 -10.10 22.16 -2.64
N GLN A 448 -9.56 20.97 -2.77
CA GLN A 448 -8.88 20.46 -3.97
C GLN A 448 -9.70 19.40 -4.72
N ARG A 449 -10.96 19.18 -4.33
CA ARG A 449 -11.79 18.07 -4.84
C ARG A 449 -11.92 18.03 -6.37
N GLU A 450 -11.95 19.18 -7.04
CA GLU A 450 -12.09 19.26 -8.50
C GLU A 450 -10.92 18.59 -9.22
N ILE A 451 -9.70 18.62 -8.64
CA ILE A 451 -8.52 17.96 -9.22
C ILE A 451 -8.67 16.45 -9.17
N PHE A 452 -9.19 15.92 -8.06
CA PHE A 452 -9.42 14.48 -7.88
C PHE A 452 -10.62 13.98 -8.71
N GLN A 453 -11.62 14.82 -8.95
CA GLN A 453 -12.78 14.50 -9.79
C GLN A 453 -12.51 14.66 -11.29
N LYS A 454 -11.47 15.42 -11.66
CA LYS A 454 -11.10 15.65 -13.06
C LYS A 454 -10.86 14.30 -13.77
N HIS A 455 -11.26 14.20 -15.02
CA HIS A 455 -11.29 12.98 -15.84
C HIS A 455 -12.21 11.87 -15.26
N ASN A 456 -13.20 12.24 -14.45
CA ASN A 456 -14.12 11.31 -13.77
C ASN A 456 -13.44 10.25 -12.91
N VAL A 457 -12.27 10.57 -12.29
CA VAL A 457 -11.53 9.59 -11.48
C VAL A 457 -12.27 9.31 -10.18
N PHE A 458 -12.33 10.26 -9.27
CA PHE A 458 -13.11 10.10 -8.03
C PHE A 458 -14.52 10.63 -8.25
N SER A 459 -15.55 9.82 -7.96
CA SER A 459 -16.92 10.28 -8.02
C SER A 459 -17.22 11.32 -6.92
N PRO A 460 -18.14 12.27 -7.15
CA PRO A 460 -18.56 13.21 -6.12
C PRO A 460 -19.01 12.52 -4.83
N THR A 461 -19.79 11.45 -4.96
CA THR A 461 -20.32 10.66 -3.83
C THR A 461 -19.20 10.03 -3.01
N MET A 462 -18.14 9.50 -3.65
CA MET A 462 -16.99 8.94 -2.94
C MET A 462 -16.23 10.02 -2.17
N ILE A 463 -15.94 11.17 -2.78
CA ILE A 463 -15.29 12.31 -2.11
C ILE A 463 -16.12 12.79 -0.93
N ASP A 464 -17.42 12.94 -1.09
CA ASP A 464 -18.32 13.36 0.01
C ASP A 464 -18.33 12.33 1.14
N GLY A 465 -18.33 11.04 0.82
CA GLY A 465 -18.23 9.96 1.79
C GLY A 465 -16.92 9.98 2.60
N ILE A 466 -15.79 10.19 1.94
CA ILE A 466 -14.48 10.31 2.58
C ILE A 466 -14.45 11.54 3.51
N ILE A 467 -14.89 12.70 3.03
CA ILE A 467 -14.95 13.94 3.81
C ILE A 467 -15.85 13.76 5.03
N SER A 468 -17.04 13.17 4.85
CA SER A 468 -17.98 12.89 5.94
C SER A 468 -17.37 11.98 7.00
N LYS A 469 -16.73 10.87 6.59
CA LYS A 469 -16.05 9.93 7.49
C LYS A 469 -14.96 10.64 8.30
N LEU A 470 -14.05 11.37 7.64
CA LEU A 470 -12.94 12.03 8.31
C LEU A 470 -13.41 13.15 9.26
N THR A 471 -14.42 13.93 8.86
CA THR A 471 -15.00 14.97 9.71
C THR A 471 -15.71 14.38 10.93
N SER A 472 -16.30 13.21 10.81
CA SER A 472 -17.04 12.54 11.91
C SER A 472 -16.16 12.19 13.11
N TYR A 473 -14.84 12.11 12.94
CA TYR A 473 -13.91 11.86 14.05
C TYR A 473 -13.83 13.04 15.04
N ASN A 474 -14.14 14.24 14.59
CA ASN A 474 -14.13 15.47 15.41
C ASN A 474 -12.82 15.63 16.21
N ASP A 475 -11.69 15.48 15.53
CA ASP A 475 -10.36 15.28 16.11
C ASP A 475 -9.42 16.50 16.05
N LEU A 476 -9.94 17.69 15.72
CA LEU A 476 -9.15 18.93 15.57
C LEU A 476 -8.31 19.28 16.82
N THR A 477 -8.82 18.97 18.01
CA THR A 477 -8.12 19.27 19.29
C THR A 477 -7.53 18.02 19.93
N LEU A 478 -7.82 16.83 19.39
CA LEU A 478 -7.55 15.54 20.02
C LEU A 478 -6.08 15.35 20.42
N ARG A 479 -5.15 15.81 19.60
CA ARG A 479 -3.71 15.75 19.91
C ARG A 479 -3.36 16.52 21.18
N ASN A 480 -3.93 17.70 21.35
CA ASN A 480 -3.72 18.52 22.55
C ASN A 480 -4.44 17.93 23.77
N ASP A 481 -5.66 17.41 23.58
CA ASP A 481 -6.48 16.82 24.64
C ASP A 481 -5.86 15.53 25.22
N LEU A 482 -5.12 14.80 24.42
CA LEU A 482 -4.47 13.54 24.81
C LEU A 482 -2.97 13.66 25.14
N LYS A 483 -2.38 14.85 25.02
CA LYS A 483 -0.93 15.06 25.22
C LYS A 483 -0.43 14.56 26.58
N ASP A 484 -1.20 14.80 27.63
CA ASP A 484 -0.89 14.43 29.02
C ASP A 484 -1.91 13.42 29.58
N ASN A 485 -2.60 12.68 28.73
CA ASN A 485 -3.62 11.70 29.08
C ASN A 485 -3.31 10.30 28.52
N PRO A 486 -2.45 9.51 29.20
CA PRO A 486 -2.07 8.16 28.75
C PRO A 486 -3.25 7.18 28.63
N GLU A 487 -4.25 7.27 29.51
CA GLU A 487 -5.44 6.42 29.48
C GLU A 487 -6.30 6.71 28.26
N GLY A 488 -6.53 7.99 27.96
CA GLY A 488 -7.23 8.44 26.75
C GLY A 488 -6.50 8.02 25.48
N MET A 489 -5.17 8.12 25.46
CA MET A 489 -4.36 7.65 24.35
C MET A 489 -4.47 6.13 24.15
N LEU A 490 -4.41 5.34 25.20
CA LEU A 490 -4.59 3.89 25.14
C LEU A 490 -5.99 3.52 24.62
N ALA A 491 -7.04 4.21 25.08
CA ALA A 491 -8.40 4.01 24.60
C ALA A 491 -8.53 4.31 23.10
N LEU A 492 -7.91 5.39 22.62
CA LEU A 492 -7.87 5.73 21.20
C LEU A 492 -7.16 4.65 20.37
N VAL A 493 -5.97 4.22 20.81
CA VAL A 493 -5.20 3.16 20.14
C VAL A 493 -6.01 1.87 20.06
N ASN A 494 -6.61 1.42 21.17
CA ASN A 494 -7.42 0.20 21.21
C ASN A 494 -8.61 0.27 20.26
N LYS A 495 -9.24 1.43 20.08
CA LYS A 495 -10.35 1.63 19.14
C LYS A 495 -9.94 1.39 17.69
N TYR A 496 -8.72 1.76 17.31
CA TYR A 496 -8.21 1.67 15.94
C TYR A 496 -7.11 0.62 15.76
N PHE A 497 -6.90 -0.24 16.75
CA PHE A 497 -5.80 -1.21 16.77
C PHE A 497 -5.80 -2.15 15.55
N HIS A 498 -6.98 -2.54 15.07
CA HIS A 498 -7.15 -3.42 13.92
C HIS A 498 -7.65 -2.68 12.67
N CYS A 499 -7.27 -1.41 12.50
CA CYS A 499 -7.62 -0.62 11.34
C CYS A 499 -6.96 -1.16 10.04
N GLY A 500 -7.61 -0.88 8.88
CA GLY A 500 -7.09 -1.11 7.53
C GLY A 500 -7.18 -2.54 7.01
#